data_062ef3f6e751a781f5268c6c9385c208
#
_entry.id   062ef3f6e751a781f5268c6c9385c208
#
_cell.length_a   1.000
_cell.length_b   1.000
_cell.length_c   1.000
_cell.angle_alpha   90.00
_cell.angle_beta   90.00
_cell.angle_gamma   90.00
#
_symmetry.space_group_name_H-M   'P 1'
#
loop_
_entity.id
_entity.type
_entity.pdbx_description
1 polymer ?
#
loop_
_entity_poly.entity_id
_entity_poly.type
_entity_poly.pdbx_seq_one_letter_code
_entity_poly.pdbx_strand_id
1 'polypeptide(L)' 'MRTGSNNLRLFMTHLPNNPAILVSAVNMLLRDEEFDSLEALCYNFNREPEELRQYLLQNGFTYSAQQKQFRPIGYDK' A
#
# COMPACT_ATOMS: atom_id res chain seq x y z
N MET A 1 -0.88 1.02 21.45
CA MET A 1 -0.27 2.26 21.05
C MET A 1 0.63 2.04 19.85
N ARG A 2 0.44 2.82 18.85
CA ARG A 2 1.16 2.55 17.59
C ARG A 2 2.11 3.68 17.22
N THR A 3 2.99 3.97 18.14
CA THR A 3 3.91 5.08 17.92
C THR A 3 4.80 4.86 16.71
N GLY A 4 5.21 3.62 16.47
CA GLY A 4 6.02 3.33 15.31
C GLY A 4 5.29 3.64 14.01
N SER A 5 4.02 3.22 13.91
CA SER A 5 3.22 3.48 12.73
C SER A 5 2.99 4.95 12.54
N ASN A 6 2.74 5.66 13.62
CA ASN A 6 2.55 7.10 13.55
C ASN A 6 3.78 7.80 13.03
N ASN A 7 4.96 7.35 13.45
CA ASN A 7 6.20 7.95 12.97
C ASN A 7 6.36 7.78 11.47
N LEU A 8 5.99 6.62 10.98
CA LEU A 8 6.05 6.36 9.55
C LEU A 8 5.15 7.33 8.80
N ARG A 9 3.94 7.55 9.30
CA ARG A 9 3.00 8.46 8.66
C ARG A 9 3.53 9.89 8.66
N LEU A 10 4.17 10.29 9.73
CA LEU A 10 4.69 11.64 9.82
C LEU A 10 5.74 11.93 8.77
N PHE A 11 6.55 10.95 8.44
CA PHE A 11 7.59 11.14 7.44
C PHE A 11 7.05 11.00 6.02
N MET A 12 5.90 10.35 5.86
CA MET A 12 5.42 10.01 4.54
C MET A 12 4.25 10.92 4.17
N THR A 13 4.54 12.05 3.58
CA THR A 13 3.49 12.95 3.12
C THR A 13 2.95 12.53 1.76
N HIS A 14 3.77 11.87 0.97
CA HIS A 14 3.37 11.35 -0.33
C HIS A 14 3.83 9.93 -0.45
N LEU A 15 3.07 9.14 -1.21
CA LEU A 15 3.52 7.79 -1.50
C LEU A 15 4.65 7.86 -2.53
N PRO A 16 5.64 6.97 -2.40
CA PRO A 16 6.74 6.96 -3.38
C PRO A 16 6.25 6.51 -4.75
N ASN A 17 7.00 6.91 -5.79
CA ASN A 17 6.65 6.54 -7.16
C ASN A 17 7.29 5.22 -7.59
N ASN A 18 8.40 4.85 -6.99
CA ASN A 18 9.06 3.60 -7.34
C ASN A 18 8.16 2.43 -6.96
N PRO A 19 7.83 1.53 -7.91
CA PRO A 19 6.85 0.48 -7.61
C PRO A 19 7.26 -0.43 -6.46
N ALA A 20 8.53 -0.81 -6.38
CA ALA A 20 8.98 -1.69 -5.31
C ALA A 20 8.87 -1.00 -3.96
N ILE A 21 9.26 0.26 -3.89
CA ILE A 21 9.17 1.01 -2.64
C ILE A 21 7.72 1.32 -2.32
N LEU A 22 6.93 1.63 -3.35
CA LEU A 22 5.52 1.92 -3.16
C LEU A 22 4.78 0.72 -2.58
N VAL A 23 5.01 -0.46 -3.13
CA VAL A 23 4.32 -1.65 -2.65
C VAL A 23 4.74 -1.97 -1.22
N SER A 24 6.02 -1.77 -0.89
CA SER A 24 6.47 -2.00 0.47
C SER A 24 5.82 -1.03 1.45
N ALA A 25 5.72 0.23 1.07
CA ALA A 25 5.12 1.23 1.93
C ALA A 25 3.64 0.96 2.16
N VAL A 26 2.93 0.64 1.08
CA VAL A 26 1.49 0.36 1.19
C VAL A 26 1.26 -0.87 2.06
N ASN A 27 2.01 -1.92 1.82
CA ASN A 27 1.84 -3.15 2.59
C ASN A 27 2.13 -2.92 4.07
N MET A 28 3.14 -2.14 4.37
CA MET A 28 3.48 -1.85 5.76
C MET A 28 2.36 -1.09 6.45
N LEU A 29 1.82 -0.08 5.78
CA LEU A 29 0.76 0.72 6.37
C LEU A 29 -0.50 -0.10 6.60
N LEU A 30 -0.83 -0.99 5.68
CA LEU A 30 -1.99 -1.85 5.85
C LEU A 30 -1.76 -2.89 6.94
N ARG A 31 -0.56 -3.47 6.99
CA ARG A 31 -0.24 -4.46 8.00
C ARG A 31 -0.29 -3.86 9.40
N ASP A 32 0.16 -2.62 9.53
CA ASP A 32 0.18 -1.95 10.82
C ASP A 32 -1.18 -1.37 11.19
N GLU A 33 -2.16 -1.56 10.31
CA GLU A 33 -3.53 -1.14 10.57
C GLU A 33 -3.67 0.36 10.73
N GLU A 34 -2.83 1.10 10.04
CA GLU A 34 -3.00 2.55 9.98
C GLU A 34 -4.26 2.92 9.23
N PHE A 35 -4.67 2.08 8.31
CA PHE A 35 -5.87 2.29 7.51
C PHE A 35 -6.66 1.00 7.45
N ASP A 36 -7.98 1.13 7.44
CA ASP A 36 -8.87 -0.02 7.42
C ASP A 36 -8.87 -0.72 6.07
N SER A 37 -8.57 0.02 5.01
CA SER A 37 -8.67 -0.53 3.68
C SER A 37 -7.69 0.18 2.76
N LEU A 38 -7.48 -0.42 1.59
CA LEU A 38 -6.64 0.22 0.58
C LEU A 38 -7.26 1.54 0.14
N GLU A 39 -8.57 1.60 0.04
CA GLU A 39 -9.24 2.82 -0.36
C GLU A 39 -8.97 3.95 0.64
N ALA A 40 -9.07 3.65 1.93
CA ALA A 40 -8.82 4.66 2.94
C ALA A 40 -7.39 5.18 2.87
N LEU A 41 -6.46 4.26 2.65
CA LEU A 41 -5.05 4.63 2.51
C LEU A 41 -4.86 5.56 1.32
N CYS A 42 -5.43 5.19 0.19
CA CYS A 42 -5.25 5.97 -1.03
C CYS A 42 -5.83 7.37 -0.88
N TYR A 43 -7.02 7.45 -0.30
CA TYR A 43 -7.65 8.76 -0.12
C TYR A 43 -6.85 9.64 0.82
N ASN A 44 -6.24 9.03 1.83
CA ASN A 44 -5.41 9.80 2.76
C ASN A 44 -4.22 10.44 2.05
N PHE A 45 -3.68 9.75 1.05
CA PHE A 45 -2.53 10.24 0.30
C PHE A 45 -2.92 10.89 -1.03
N ASN A 46 -4.23 11.14 -1.19
CA ASN A 46 -4.72 11.83 -2.38
C ASN A 46 -4.44 11.04 -3.66
N ARG A 47 -4.64 9.74 -3.59
CA ARG A 47 -4.44 8.85 -4.72
C ARG A 47 -5.74 8.12 -5.04
N GLU A 48 -5.91 7.76 -6.30
CA GLU A 48 -7.05 6.96 -6.72
C GLU A 48 -6.74 5.49 -6.48
N PRO A 49 -7.59 4.77 -5.73
CA PRO A 49 -7.31 3.35 -5.46
C PRO A 49 -7.18 2.52 -6.73
N GLU A 50 -8.04 2.76 -7.70
CA GLU A 50 -7.98 1.98 -8.93
C GLU A 50 -6.72 2.27 -9.71
N GLU A 51 -6.32 3.53 -9.76
CA GLU A 51 -5.10 3.91 -10.44
C GLU A 51 -3.88 3.26 -9.79
N LEU A 52 -3.86 3.25 -8.47
CA LEU A 52 -2.75 2.65 -7.74
C LEU A 52 -2.68 1.15 -7.99
N ARG A 53 -3.84 0.48 -7.97
CA ARG A 53 -3.87 -0.95 -8.25
C ARG A 53 -3.38 -1.26 -9.65
N GLN A 54 -3.81 -0.46 -10.63
CA GLN A 54 -3.38 -0.66 -12.01
C GLN A 54 -1.88 -0.44 -12.17
N TYR A 55 -1.38 0.59 -11.53
CA TYR A 55 0.04 0.89 -11.62
C TYR A 55 0.88 -0.25 -11.07
N LEU A 56 0.50 -0.78 -9.91
CA LEU A 56 1.24 -1.88 -9.32
C LEU A 56 1.04 -3.17 -10.09
N LEU A 57 -0.15 -3.36 -10.65
CA LEU A 57 -0.38 -4.54 -11.48
C LEU A 57 0.53 -4.54 -12.70
N GLN A 58 0.70 -3.39 -13.33
CA GLN A 58 1.58 -3.27 -14.48
C GLN A 58 3.03 -3.53 -14.12
N ASN A 59 3.37 -3.39 -12.86
CA ASN A 59 4.73 -3.60 -12.37
C ASN A 59 4.90 -4.92 -11.67
N GLY A 60 3.94 -5.83 -11.82
CA GLY A 60 4.09 -7.19 -11.33
C GLY A 60 3.53 -7.46 -9.95
N PHE A 61 2.67 -6.59 -9.44
CA PHE A 61 2.07 -6.78 -8.11
C PHE A 61 0.56 -6.74 -8.21
N THR A 62 -0.10 -7.68 -7.56
CA THR A 62 -1.54 -7.74 -7.53
C THR A 62 -2.02 -7.65 -6.07
N TYR A 63 -3.18 -7.07 -5.87
CA TYR A 63 -3.70 -6.88 -4.54
C TYR A 63 -4.52 -8.08 -4.10
N SER A 64 -4.22 -8.57 -2.89
CA SER A 64 -4.99 -9.64 -2.27
C SER A 64 -5.89 -9.03 -1.21
N ALA A 65 -7.18 -8.96 -1.49
CA ALA A 65 -8.14 -8.39 -0.54
C ALA A 65 -8.21 -9.24 0.72
N GLN A 66 -8.03 -10.53 0.57
CA GLN A 66 -8.09 -11.45 1.69
C GLN A 66 -7.00 -11.18 2.71
N GLN A 67 -5.81 -10.86 2.21
CA GLN A 67 -4.67 -10.58 3.08
C GLN A 67 -4.43 -9.11 3.31
N LYS A 68 -5.12 -8.25 2.55
CA LYS A 68 -4.91 -6.81 2.56
C LYS A 68 -3.45 -6.48 2.28
N GLN A 69 -2.89 -7.13 1.26
CA GLN A 69 -1.51 -6.97 0.90
C GLN A 69 -1.36 -7.10 -0.61
N PHE A 70 -0.41 -6.38 -1.16
CA PHE A 70 -0.01 -6.61 -2.54
C PHE A 70 0.99 -7.75 -2.58
N ARG A 71 0.87 -8.60 -3.57
CA ARG A 71 1.72 -9.78 -3.73
C ARG A 71 2.29 -9.80 -5.13
N PRO A 72 3.52 -10.30 -5.31
CA PRO A 72 4.05 -10.47 -6.66
C PRO A 72 3.19 -11.45 -7.44
N ILE A 73 2.95 -11.11 -8.71
CA ILE A 73 2.15 -11.97 -9.57
C ILE A 73 2.88 -13.29 -9.75
N GLY A 74 2.14 -14.39 -9.59
CA GLY A 74 2.71 -15.70 -9.71
C GLY A 74 3.35 -16.25 -8.45
N TYR A 75 3.40 -15.44 -7.41
CA TYR A 75 4.00 -15.87 -6.16
C TYR A 75 3.22 -17.00 -5.49
N ASP A 76 1.92 -16.98 -5.68
CA ASP A 76 1.02 -17.91 -4.99
C ASP A 76 0.73 -19.16 -5.80
N LYS A 77 1.60 -19.55 -6.63
CA LYS A 77 1.37 -20.69 -7.50
C LYS A 77 1.22 -22.01 -6.77
#